data_7850d6c884ff4af7e3d379fe1f315fe1
#
_entry.id   7850d6c884ff4af7e3d379fe1f315fe1
#
_cell.length_a   1.000
_cell.length_b   1.000
_cell.length_c   1.000
_cell.angle_alpha   90.00
_cell.angle_beta   90.00
_cell.angle_gamma   90.00
#
_symmetry.space_group_name_H-M   'P 1'
#
loop_
_entity.id
_entity.type
_entity.pdbx_description
1 polymer ?
#
loop_
_entity_poly.entity_id
_entity_poly.type
_entity_poly.pdbx_seq_one_letter_code
_entity_poly.pdbx_strand_id
1 'polypeptide(L)'
;ELSQSLVDQCKLCAQQRDYNRRSSVDYSSDRTDDKSIWSFMGVLGEVALLQYFNLEINWEYLSTDLGFCGVDVGDIWEVRAMSKFGNRLFLWSDEVTKSSKLAYAWSKVVVFPESGQCNVCGWAMGYEIAMNGIHAQYDCKRSSYFIDNSLLRPHRDPKQDQEEATRLHLLYRDIKDETEF
;
A
#
# COMPACT_ATOMS: atom_id res chain seq x y z
N GLU A 1 -1.81 16.00 -9.13
CA GLU A 1 -2.51 16.65 -8.01
C GLU A 1 -3.98 16.30 -8.06
N LEU A 2 -4.54 15.82 -6.94
CA LEU A 2 -5.96 15.46 -6.88
C LEU A 2 -6.80 16.75 -6.84
N SER A 3 -7.99 16.72 -7.47
CA SER A 3 -8.94 17.83 -7.34
C SER A 3 -9.45 17.95 -5.90
N GLN A 4 -9.85 19.15 -5.47
CA GLN A 4 -10.39 19.36 -4.12
C GLN A 4 -11.60 18.46 -3.83
N SER A 5 -12.49 18.28 -4.81
CA SER A 5 -13.64 17.39 -4.70
C SER A 5 -13.21 15.95 -4.41
N LEU A 6 -12.16 15.47 -5.05
CA LEU A 6 -11.64 14.12 -4.87
C LEU A 6 -10.98 13.98 -3.48
N VAL A 7 -10.26 14.99 -3.02
CA VAL A 7 -9.68 15.04 -1.67
C VAL A 7 -10.78 14.98 -0.61
N ASP A 8 -11.88 15.71 -0.79
CA ASP A 8 -13.00 15.69 0.13
C ASP A 8 -13.72 14.33 0.16
N GLN A 9 -13.85 13.66 -0.98
CA GLN A 9 -14.34 12.28 -1.04
C GLN A 9 -13.39 11.30 -0.33
N CYS A 10 -12.08 11.46 -0.48
CA CYS A 10 -11.09 10.66 0.27
C CYS A 10 -11.24 10.83 1.78
N LYS A 11 -11.51 12.05 2.28
CA LYS A 11 -11.77 12.30 3.71
C LYS A 11 -12.99 11.54 4.20
N LEU A 12 -14.11 11.62 3.46
CA LEU A 12 -15.33 10.89 3.82
C LEU A 12 -15.11 9.38 3.83
N CYS A 13 -14.42 8.87 2.82
CA CYS A 13 -14.06 7.46 2.72
C CYS A 13 -13.19 7.00 3.92
N ALA A 14 -12.17 7.78 4.30
CA ALA A 14 -11.33 7.49 5.44
C ALA A 14 -12.10 7.50 6.78
N GLN A 15 -13.02 8.42 6.96
CA GLN A 15 -13.91 8.47 8.13
C GLN A 15 -14.79 7.21 8.22
N GLN A 16 -15.36 6.76 7.08
CA GLN A 16 -16.15 5.54 7.04
C GLN A 16 -15.28 4.30 7.34
N ARG A 17 -14.06 4.22 6.79
CA ARG A 17 -13.08 3.16 7.08
C ARG A 17 -12.78 3.10 8.59
N ASP A 18 -12.54 4.23 9.22
CA ASP A 18 -12.28 4.31 10.67
C ASP A 18 -13.50 3.91 11.51
N TYR A 19 -14.71 4.28 11.06
CA TYR A 19 -15.95 3.86 11.72
C TYR A 19 -16.12 2.34 11.63
N ASN A 20 -15.91 1.75 10.45
CA ASN A 20 -16.02 0.31 10.23
C ASN A 20 -15.00 -0.47 11.08
N ARG A 21 -13.76 0.04 11.24
CA ARG A 21 -12.74 -0.53 12.13
C ARG A 21 -13.15 -0.52 13.59
N ARG A 22 -13.77 0.56 14.07
CA ARG A 22 -14.20 0.67 15.47
C ARG A 22 -15.34 -0.28 15.83
N SER A 23 -16.15 -0.68 14.86
CA SER A 23 -17.24 -1.64 15.03
C SER A 23 -16.77 -3.09 15.07
N SER A 24 -15.54 -3.40 14.66
CA SER A 24 -14.94 -4.72 14.78
C SER A 24 -14.37 -4.95 16.19
N VAL A 25 -14.70 -6.07 16.81
CA VAL A 25 -14.60 -6.39 18.25
C VAL A 25 -13.17 -6.35 18.86
N ASP A 26 -12.12 -6.23 18.05
CA ASP A 26 -10.72 -6.34 18.50
C ASP A 26 -9.94 -5.00 18.58
N TYR A 27 -10.63 -3.88 18.65
CA TYR A 27 -9.97 -2.58 18.60
C TYR A 27 -9.61 -2.05 20.00
N SER A 28 -8.35 -2.24 20.42
CA SER A 28 -7.85 -1.63 21.67
C SER A 28 -7.83 -0.10 21.59
N SER A 29 -8.42 0.55 22.61
CA SER A 29 -8.80 1.97 22.67
C SER A 29 -7.66 2.99 22.77
N ASP A 30 -6.38 2.63 22.68
CA ASP A 30 -5.26 3.47 23.13
C ASP A 30 -4.64 4.44 22.10
N ARG A 31 -5.28 4.71 20.94
CA ARG A 31 -4.75 5.67 19.98
C ARG A 31 -5.84 6.58 19.43
N THR A 32 -5.95 7.79 19.97
CA THR A 32 -7.10 8.65 19.75
C THR A 32 -7.03 9.55 18.50
N ASP A 33 -6.02 10.34 18.27
CA ASP A 33 -6.11 11.39 17.24
C ASP A 33 -5.30 11.16 15.94
N ASP A 34 -4.22 10.41 16.00
CA ASP A 34 -3.36 10.17 14.83
C ASP A 34 -3.94 9.18 13.80
N LYS A 35 -4.93 8.37 14.18
CA LYS A 35 -5.43 7.29 13.32
C LYS A 35 -6.19 7.79 12.11
N SER A 36 -6.97 8.86 12.23
CA SER A 36 -7.75 9.42 11.13
C SER A 36 -6.84 9.95 10.02
N ILE A 37 -5.68 10.52 10.36
CA ILE A 37 -4.72 10.99 9.37
C ILE A 37 -4.09 9.83 8.60
N TRP A 38 -3.79 8.71 9.27
CA TRP A 38 -3.21 7.53 8.61
C TRP A 38 -4.19 6.86 7.66
N SER A 39 -5.48 6.74 8.05
CA SER A 39 -6.52 6.24 7.16
C SER A 39 -6.71 7.15 5.95
N PHE A 40 -6.70 8.47 6.18
CA PHE A 40 -6.82 9.45 5.11
C PHE A 40 -5.62 9.40 4.14
N MET A 41 -4.39 9.31 4.66
CA MET A 41 -3.20 9.12 3.83
C MET A 41 -3.25 7.83 3.02
N GLY A 42 -3.72 6.73 3.62
CA GLY A 42 -3.92 5.46 2.93
C GLY A 42 -4.85 5.62 1.73
N VAL A 43 -6.05 6.16 1.95
CA VAL A 43 -7.05 6.39 0.89
C VAL A 43 -6.50 7.32 -0.20
N LEU A 44 -5.81 8.41 0.16
CA LEU A 44 -5.16 9.30 -0.82
C LEU A 44 -4.14 8.56 -1.68
N GLY A 45 -3.32 7.70 -1.06
CA GLY A 45 -2.33 6.90 -1.78
C GLY A 45 -2.95 5.89 -2.74
N GLU A 46 -3.99 5.19 -2.30
CA GLU A 46 -4.75 4.23 -3.12
C GLU A 46 -5.41 4.94 -4.32
N VAL A 47 -6.08 6.07 -4.08
CA VAL A 47 -6.72 6.88 -5.13
C VAL A 47 -5.68 7.43 -6.12
N ALA A 48 -4.52 7.88 -5.64
CA ALA A 48 -3.46 8.36 -6.51
C ALA A 48 -2.92 7.25 -7.44
N LEU A 49 -2.79 6.02 -6.92
CA LEU A 49 -2.36 4.89 -7.74
C LEU A 49 -3.45 4.43 -8.71
N LEU A 50 -4.73 4.43 -8.30
CA LEU A 50 -5.87 4.18 -9.20
C LEU A 50 -5.86 5.17 -10.38
N GLN A 51 -5.68 6.46 -10.10
CA GLN A 51 -5.57 7.47 -11.17
C GLN A 51 -4.34 7.27 -12.06
N TYR A 52 -3.20 6.88 -11.48
CA TYR A 52 -2.01 6.58 -12.27
C TYR A 52 -2.28 5.47 -13.30
N PHE A 53 -2.98 4.41 -12.92
CA PHE A 53 -3.36 3.32 -13.82
C PHE A 53 -4.64 3.58 -14.64
N ASN A 54 -5.27 4.75 -14.49
CA ASN A 54 -6.55 5.09 -15.11
C ASN A 54 -7.66 4.07 -14.80
N LEU A 55 -7.70 3.60 -13.55
CA LEU A 55 -8.70 2.67 -13.04
C LEU A 55 -9.85 3.42 -12.38
N GLU A 56 -11.03 2.81 -12.40
CA GLU A 56 -12.22 3.34 -11.73
C GLU A 56 -12.06 3.28 -10.21
N ILE A 57 -12.52 4.34 -9.53
CA ILE A 57 -12.48 4.43 -8.06
C ILE A 57 -13.75 3.78 -7.49
N ASN A 58 -13.59 2.64 -6.85
CA ASN A 58 -14.68 2.00 -6.10
C ASN A 58 -14.65 2.50 -4.64
N TRP A 59 -15.48 3.50 -4.32
CA TRP A 59 -15.55 4.12 -3.00
C TRP A 59 -16.06 3.17 -1.92
N GLU A 60 -16.96 2.25 -2.26
CA GLU A 60 -17.45 1.24 -1.34
C GLU A 60 -16.31 0.32 -0.90
N TYR A 61 -15.52 -0.17 -1.86
CA TYR A 61 -14.33 -0.99 -1.60
C TYR A 61 -13.31 -0.26 -0.74
N LEU A 62 -12.97 1.00 -1.10
CA LEU A 62 -12.02 1.81 -0.36
C LEU A 62 -12.47 2.13 1.08
N SER A 63 -13.78 2.20 1.33
CA SER A 63 -14.33 2.46 2.66
C SER A 63 -14.35 1.24 3.57
N THR A 64 -14.21 0.03 3.00
CA THR A 64 -14.09 -1.20 3.77
C THR A 64 -12.65 -1.43 4.19
N ASP A 65 -12.43 -1.84 5.44
CA ASP A 65 -11.09 -2.26 5.88
C ASP A 65 -10.87 -3.75 5.56
N LEU A 66 -10.79 -4.07 4.29
CA LEU A 66 -10.48 -5.43 3.84
C LEU A 66 -9.00 -5.80 4.01
N GLY A 67 -8.25 -5.06 4.80
CA GLY A 67 -6.79 -5.10 5.00
C GLY A 67 -6.14 -6.46 5.25
N PHE A 68 -6.93 -7.55 5.25
CA PHE A 68 -6.41 -8.90 5.42
C PHE A 68 -6.61 -9.83 4.21
N CYS A 69 -7.49 -9.51 3.27
CA CYS A 69 -7.92 -10.47 2.26
C CYS A 69 -7.80 -9.99 0.80
N GLY A 70 -7.40 -8.75 0.55
CA GLY A 70 -7.34 -8.18 -0.80
C GLY A 70 -6.08 -7.38 -1.08
N VAL A 71 -5.98 -6.90 -2.30
CA VAL A 71 -5.01 -5.89 -2.73
C VAL A 71 -5.65 -4.50 -2.67
N ASP A 72 -4.83 -3.46 -2.54
CA ASP A 72 -5.33 -2.09 -2.44
C ASP A 72 -5.84 -1.55 -3.79
N VAL A 73 -5.17 -1.93 -4.89
CA VAL A 73 -5.46 -1.40 -6.25
C VAL A 73 -5.37 -2.50 -7.30
N GLY A 74 -6.39 -2.64 -8.13
CA GLY A 74 -6.45 -3.67 -9.17
C GLY A 74 -6.32 -5.08 -8.59
N ASP A 75 -5.55 -5.94 -9.26
CA ASP A 75 -5.42 -7.36 -8.89
C ASP A 75 -4.12 -7.69 -8.17
N ILE A 76 -3.12 -6.80 -8.22
CA ILE A 76 -1.75 -7.14 -7.77
C ILE A 76 -1.03 -6.00 -7.04
N TRP A 77 -1.64 -4.83 -6.82
CA TRP A 77 -0.97 -3.67 -6.24
C TRP A 77 -1.35 -3.40 -4.79
N GLU A 78 -0.35 -3.28 -3.96
CA GLU A 78 -0.42 -2.80 -2.58
C GLU A 78 0.16 -1.38 -2.50
N VAL A 79 -0.36 -0.56 -1.62
CA VAL A 79 0.05 0.84 -1.47
C VAL A 79 0.67 1.11 -0.10
N ARG A 80 1.81 1.77 -0.10
CA ARG A 80 2.39 2.40 1.10
C ARG A 80 2.38 3.91 0.94
N ALA A 81 1.38 4.53 1.54
CA ALA A 81 1.30 5.99 1.62
C ALA A 81 2.26 6.52 2.70
N MET A 82 3.03 7.55 2.37
CA MET A 82 4.07 8.13 3.22
C MET A 82 4.03 9.65 3.15
N SER A 83 4.36 10.33 4.25
CA SER A 83 4.39 11.80 4.31
C SER A 83 5.71 12.43 3.84
N LYS A 84 6.75 11.65 3.52
CA LYS A 84 8.08 12.14 3.15
C LYS A 84 8.71 11.32 2.03
N PHE A 85 9.37 11.97 1.07
CA PHE A 85 10.10 11.30 0.00
C PHE A 85 11.25 10.40 0.50
N GLY A 86 11.93 10.81 1.57
CA GLY A 86 13.06 10.06 2.14
C GLY A 86 12.67 8.76 2.83
N ASN A 87 11.39 8.56 3.15
CA ASN A 87 10.94 7.31 3.75
C ASN A 87 11.14 6.16 2.77
N ARG A 88 11.61 5.02 3.30
CA ARG A 88 11.81 3.80 2.52
C ARG A 88 10.51 3.03 2.38
N LEU A 89 10.34 2.33 1.25
CA LEU A 89 9.26 1.36 1.11
C LEU A 89 9.53 0.17 2.06
N PHE A 90 8.48 -0.34 2.69
CA PHE A 90 8.62 -1.40 3.70
C PHE A 90 7.45 -2.39 3.69
N LEU A 91 7.74 -3.59 4.20
CA LEU A 91 6.77 -4.60 4.61
C LEU A 91 6.85 -4.82 6.12
N TRP A 92 5.74 -4.99 6.78
CA TRP A 92 5.72 -5.50 8.15
C TRP A 92 6.14 -6.97 8.18
N SER A 93 6.79 -7.42 9.24
CA SER A 93 7.24 -8.81 9.35
C SER A 93 6.10 -9.82 9.30
N ASP A 94 4.91 -9.46 9.78
CA ASP A 94 3.70 -10.28 9.67
C ASP A 94 3.12 -10.32 8.24
N GLU A 95 3.45 -9.37 7.37
CA GLU A 95 3.11 -9.41 5.95
C GLU A 95 4.06 -10.34 5.17
N VAL A 96 5.33 -10.39 5.57
CA VAL A 96 6.32 -11.30 4.96
C VAL A 96 5.97 -12.77 5.21
N THR A 97 5.33 -13.08 6.33
CA THR A 97 4.87 -14.46 6.61
C THR A 97 3.65 -14.87 5.78
N LYS A 98 2.96 -13.93 5.14
CA LYS A 98 1.81 -14.17 4.26
C LYS A 98 2.30 -14.29 2.82
N SER A 99 2.37 -15.49 2.31
CA SER A 99 2.90 -15.76 0.96
C SER A 99 2.21 -14.94 -0.15
N SER A 100 0.92 -14.66 -0.02
CA SER A 100 0.20 -13.82 -0.98
C SER A 100 0.76 -12.39 -1.04
N LYS A 101 1.13 -11.81 0.09
CA LYS A 101 1.68 -10.45 0.15
C LYS A 101 3.06 -10.34 -0.49
N LEU A 102 3.83 -11.42 -0.53
CA LEU A 102 5.12 -11.48 -1.22
C LEU A 102 4.97 -11.47 -2.74
N ALA A 103 3.87 -12.01 -3.26
CA ALA A 103 3.59 -12.05 -4.69
C ALA A 103 3.12 -10.70 -5.26
N TYR A 104 2.70 -9.76 -4.43
CA TYR A 104 2.14 -8.48 -4.88
C TYR A 104 3.22 -7.43 -5.13
N ALA A 105 2.90 -6.49 -6.03
CA ALA A 105 3.69 -5.29 -6.28
C ALA A 105 3.31 -4.22 -5.24
N TRP A 106 4.30 -3.67 -4.58
CA TRP A 106 4.16 -2.66 -3.52
C TRP A 106 4.57 -1.31 -4.06
N SER A 107 3.62 -0.39 -4.17
CA SER A 107 3.87 0.97 -4.64
C SER A 107 4.08 1.92 -3.47
N LYS A 108 5.14 2.74 -3.58
CA LYS A 108 5.41 3.87 -2.71
C LYS A 108 4.73 5.11 -3.24
N VAL A 109 3.80 5.66 -2.44
CA VAL A 109 3.13 6.93 -2.74
C VAL A 109 3.44 7.93 -1.64
N VAL A 110 4.00 9.08 -2.00
CA VAL A 110 4.19 10.19 -1.06
C VAL A 110 2.98 11.10 -1.14
N VAL A 111 2.32 11.31 -0.01
CA VAL A 111 1.09 12.11 0.10
C VAL A 111 1.31 13.32 0.99
N PHE A 112 0.71 14.44 0.61
CA PHE A 112 0.66 15.69 1.35
C PHE A 112 -0.81 16.00 1.67
N PRO A 113 -1.30 15.56 2.85
CA PRO A 113 -2.74 15.59 3.16
C PRO A 113 -3.35 16.99 3.13
N GLU A 114 -2.56 18.02 3.46
CA GLU A 114 -3.04 19.40 3.51
C GLU A 114 -3.35 19.94 2.12
N SER A 115 -2.59 19.54 1.10
CA SER A 115 -2.72 20.02 -0.29
C SER A 115 -3.42 19.04 -1.22
N GLY A 116 -3.61 17.78 -0.79
CA GLY A 116 -4.07 16.70 -1.67
C GLY A 116 -3.06 16.32 -2.76
N GLN A 117 -1.82 16.80 -2.66
CA GLN A 117 -0.76 16.41 -3.59
C GLN A 117 -0.31 14.99 -3.27
N CYS A 118 -0.23 14.17 -4.33
CA CYS A 118 0.28 12.80 -4.25
C CYS A 118 1.34 12.57 -5.33
N ASN A 119 2.42 11.87 -4.97
CA ASN A 119 3.48 11.51 -5.90
C ASN A 119 3.65 9.99 -5.88
N VAL A 120 3.32 9.33 -6.97
CA VAL A 120 3.57 7.90 -7.20
C VAL A 120 5.05 7.76 -7.55
N CYS A 121 5.85 7.20 -6.63
CA CYS A 121 7.31 7.34 -6.70
C CYS A 121 8.02 6.14 -7.33
N GLY A 122 7.65 4.93 -6.93
CA GLY A 122 8.29 3.71 -7.40
C GLY A 122 7.76 2.49 -6.67
N TRP A 123 8.16 1.31 -7.13
CA TRP A 123 7.61 0.05 -6.67
C TRP A 123 8.63 -1.09 -6.63
N ALA A 124 8.32 -2.12 -5.88
CA ALA A 124 9.04 -3.38 -5.84
C ALA A 124 8.07 -4.53 -5.54
N MET A 125 8.42 -5.74 -5.92
CA MET A 125 7.66 -6.92 -5.50
C MET A 125 7.86 -7.19 -4.01
N GLY A 126 6.85 -7.74 -3.33
CA GLY A 126 6.94 -8.07 -1.91
C GLY A 126 8.10 -8.99 -1.58
N TYR A 127 8.36 -10.02 -2.41
CA TYR A 127 9.51 -10.92 -2.23
C TYR A 127 10.85 -10.20 -2.37
N GLU A 128 10.98 -9.20 -3.24
CA GLU A 128 12.21 -8.41 -3.37
C GLU A 128 12.47 -7.57 -2.11
N ILE A 129 11.40 -7.00 -1.52
CA ILE A 129 11.50 -6.26 -0.27
C ILE A 129 11.94 -7.21 0.87
N ALA A 130 11.37 -8.41 0.92
CA ALA A 130 11.72 -9.40 1.93
C ALA A 130 13.17 -9.93 1.79
N MET A 131 13.64 -10.14 0.57
CA MET A 131 14.98 -10.68 0.29
C MET A 131 16.10 -9.64 0.38
N ASN A 132 15.85 -8.42 -0.12
CA ASN A 132 16.86 -7.38 -0.22
C ASN A 132 16.69 -6.27 0.83
N GLY A 133 15.62 -6.35 1.62
CA GLY A 133 15.31 -5.36 2.64
C GLY A 133 16.16 -5.51 3.89
N ILE A 134 16.44 -4.39 4.54
CA ILE A 134 17.05 -4.36 5.86
C ILE A 134 15.96 -4.61 6.89
N HIS A 135 16.11 -5.68 7.66
CA HIS A 135 15.20 -5.95 8.78
C HIS A 135 15.55 -5.03 9.96
N ALA A 136 14.58 -4.25 10.39
CA ALA A 136 14.72 -3.36 11.53
C ALA A 136 13.47 -3.38 12.41
N GLN A 137 13.66 -3.27 13.71
CA GLN A 137 12.57 -3.11 14.66
C GLN A 137 12.42 -1.63 14.99
N TYR A 138 11.26 -1.07 14.64
CA TYR A 138 10.89 0.30 15.01
C TYR A 138 10.01 0.25 16.26
N ASP A 139 10.34 1.10 17.24
CA ASP A 139 9.53 1.35 18.46
C ASP A 139 9.04 0.12 19.23
N CYS A 140 9.90 -0.88 19.44
CA CYS A 140 9.66 -2.03 20.33
C CYS A 140 8.42 -2.91 20.06
N LYS A 141 7.56 -2.57 19.11
CA LYS A 141 6.28 -3.25 18.91
C LYS A 141 6.17 -4.01 17.58
N ARG A 142 6.81 -3.53 16.50
CA ARG A 142 6.65 -4.12 15.17
C ARG A 142 7.94 -4.04 14.37
N SER A 143 8.38 -5.17 13.85
CA SER A 143 9.53 -5.21 12.95
C SER A 143 9.10 -5.10 11.48
N SER A 144 9.99 -4.63 10.64
CA SER A 144 9.74 -4.37 9.22
C SER A 144 10.97 -4.64 8.37
N TYR A 145 10.74 -4.97 7.12
CA TYR A 145 11.76 -5.05 6.08
C TYR A 145 11.70 -3.78 5.23
N PHE A 146 12.79 -3.02 5.18
CA PHE A 146 12.90 -1.77 4.44
C PHE A 146 13.80 -1.94 3.23
N ILE A 147 13.29 -1.62 2.04
CA ILE A 147 14.10 -1.60 0.82
C ILE A 147 14.62 -0.19 0.53
N ASP A 148 15.88 -0.08 0.06
CA ASP A 148 16.45 1.20 -0.33
C ASP A 148 15.68 1.77 -1.54
N ASN A 149 15.49 3.09 -1.54
CA ASN A 149 14.77 3.77 -2.63
C ASN A 149 15.47 3.64 -3.98
N SER A 150 16.79 3.43 -4.01
CA SER A 150 17.55 3.20 -5.24
C SER A 150 17.26 1.85 -5.91
N LEU A 151 16.69 0.92 -5.17
CA LEU A 151 16.29 -0.40 -5.66
C LEU A 151 14.84 -0.43 -6.16
N LEU A 152 14.07 0.64 -5.98
CA LEU A 152 12.70 0.72 -6.49
C LEU A 152 12.72 0.96 -8.01
N ARG A 153 11.84 0.25 -8.71
CA ARG A 153 11.50 0.58 -10.09
C ARG A 153 10.73 1.90 -10.08
N PRO A 154 11.17 2.94 -10.83
CA PRO A 154 10.39 4.16 -10.93
C PRO A 154 9.11 3.90 -11.72
N HIS A 155 8.00 4.47 -11.27
CA HIS A 155 6.80 4.53 -12.08
C HIS A 155 7.04 5.44 -13.28
N ARG A 156 6.95 4.90 -14.50
CA ARG A 156 7.25 5.63 -15.77
C ARG A 156 6.09 5.59 -16.74
N ASP A 157 5.52 4.41 -16.92
CA ASP A 157 4.44 4.16 -17.86
C ASP A 157 3.46 3.15 -17.23
N PRO A 158 2.18 3.53 -17.03
CA PRO A 158 1.21 2.67 -16.35
C PRO A 158 1.04 1.28 -16.98
N LYS A 159 1.08 1.21 -18.31
CA LYS A 159 0.91 -0.04 -19.03
C LYS A 159 2.12 -0.95 -18.86
N GLN A 160 3.33 -0.40 -19.00
CA GLN A 160 4.56 -1.14 -18.82
C GLN A 160 4.72 -1.62 -17.39
N ASP A 161 4.42 -0.76 -16.40
CA ASP A 161 4.49 -1.12 -14.98
C ASP A 161 3.51 -2.26 -14.67
N GLN A 162 2.28 -2.20 -15.21
CA GLN A 162 1.29 -3.27 -15.02
C GLN A 162 1.73 -4.58 -15.67
N GLU A 163 2.26 -4.54 -16.89
CA GLU A 163 2.76 -5.73 -17.61
C GLU A 163 3.93 -6.36 -16.88
N GLU A 164 4.90 -5.56 -16.41
CA GLU A 164 6.06 -6.05 -15.67
C GLU A 164 5.65 -6.63 -14.31
N ALA A 165 4.82 -5.95 -13.55
CA ALA A 165 4.33 -6.42 -12.26
C ALA A 165 3.54 -7.73 -12.41
N THR A 166 2.66 -7.85 -13.41
CA THR A 166 1.91 -9.07 -13.69
C THR A 166 2.85 -10.22 -14.03
N ARG A 167 3.84 -10.00 -14.88
CA ARG A 167 4.83 -11.02 -15.25
C ARG A 167 5.61 -11.52 -14.03
N LEU A 168 6.06 -10.62 -13.16
CA LEU A 168 6.79 -10.96 -11.94
C LEU A 168 5.92 -11.68 -10.90
N HIS A 169 4.65 -11.27 -10.79
CA HIS A 169 3.66 -11.93 -9.93
C HIS A 169 3.44 -13.40 -10.33
N LEU A 170 3.24 -13.65 -11.63
CA LEU A 170 3.06 -15.01 -12.14
C LEU A 170 4.33 -15.86 -11.95
N LEU A 171 5.49 -15.31 -12.27
CA LEU A 171 6.77 -15.99 -12.08
C LEU A 171 6.99 -16.42 -10.63
N TYR A 172 6.68 -15.56 -9.67
CA TYR A 172 6.82 -15.89 -8.26
C TYR A 172 5.86 -17.00 -7.82
N ARG A 173 4.63 -17.02 -8.33
CA ARG A 173 3.66 -18.09 -8.04
C ARG A 173 4.11 -19.41 -8.60
N ASP A 174 4.58 -19.46 -9.83
CA ASP A 174 5.07 -20.69 -10.47
C ASP A 174 6.24 -21.30 -9.68
N ILE A 175 7.23 -20.49 -9.26
CA ILE A 175 8.36 -20.95 -8.45
C ILE A 175 7.87 -21.52 -7.11
N LYS A 176 6.88 -20.89 -6.50
CA LYS A 176 6.35 -21.34 -5.22
C LYS A 176 5.63 -22.68 -5.33
N ASP A 177 4.78 -22.82 -6.35
CA ASP A 177 4.03 -24.07 -6.58
C ASP A 177 4.98 -25.25 -6.88
N GLU A 178 6.15 -25.01 -7.50
CA GLU A 178 7.19 -26.03 -7.72
C GLU A 178 7.98 -26.42 -6.46
N THR A 179 7.98 -25.57 -5.42
CA THR A 179 8.77 -25.80 -4.19
C THR A 179 7.98 -26.36 -3.02
N GLU A 180 6.66 -26.44 -3.11
CA GLU A 180 5.78 -27.01 -2.08
C GLU A 180 5.54 -28.55 -2.26
N PHE A 181 6.40 -29.29 -3.02
CA PHE A 181 6.38 -30.74 -3.17
C PHE A 181 7.42 -31.45 -2.32
#